data_0efc247e0ca7262ac5d67e8f7903bf93
#
_entry.id   0efc247e0ca7262ac5d67e8f7903bf93
#
_cell.length_a   1.000
_cell.length_b   1.000
_cell.length_c   1.000
_cell.angle_alpha   90.00
_cell.angle_beta   90.00
_cell.angle_gamma   90.00
#
_symmetry.space_group_name_H-M   'P 1'
#
loop_
_entity.id
_entity.type
_entity.pdbx_description
1 polymer ?
#
loop_
_entity_poly.entity_id
_entity_poly.type
_entity_poly.pdbx_seq_one_letter_code
_entity_poly.pdbx_strand_id
1 'polypeptide(L)'
;MRQLNRLNQYQRLWHPSAGAPQQVTISELASRCFCSERHVRTLLRQAQEAGWLSWHARSGRGKRGELRFHVTPDSLRNTMMEEALKSGQQHNALELAQLAPEDLRSLLHPFMGGQWQNDTPTLRIPYYRSLEPLQPGFLPGRAEQHLAGQVFSGLTRFNGNSSEPTGDLAHHWEVSADGLRWHFYIRSTLHWHNGDKIETAQLRQSLTALLSQPGMGTLFRSVLRIETTHPQCLTFILHQPDYWLAHRLATYCSRLAHPDYPVVGSGPFRLSVFEPELVRLESHEQYHLGHPLLKAIEYWITPQLFDYSLGTSCRHPVQIAIGEADELASLRLVSNSTSLGFCYLTLKQSPRLSELQAKRLINIIHLSTLLHTLPLNEGLITHTEELLPGWAIPQWPDLTDVALPEALTLVYHLPVELHTMASQLKAYLARQGCELTVIFHDAKTWDGCQQLADADIMMGDRLIGEAPAYTLEQWLRCDALWPHLLSAPAFAHLQATLDAVQSQADERDRHAGLQAIFSRLMETAVLTPLFNYQYQISAPPGVNGIRLNTRGWFDFTEAWLPPPNA
;
A
#
# COMPACT_ATOMS: atom_id res chain seq x y z
N MET A 1 -13.81 -23.70 -6.16
CA MET A 1 -13.18 -24.98 -6.62
C MET A 1 -14.03 -25.86 -7.53
N ARG A 2 -15.30 -26.18 -7.22
CA ARG A 2 -16.11 -27.06 -8.10
C ARG A 2 -16.43 -26.43 -9.46
N GLN A 3 -16.76 -25.14 -9.52
CA GLN A 3 -17.13 -24.46 -10.76
C GLN A 3 -15.91 -24.27 -11.67
N LEU A 4 -14.78 -23.81 -11.13
CA LEU A 4 -13.52 -23.66 -11.85
C LEU A 4 -13.05 -24.99 -12.47
N ASN A 5 -13.12 -26.09 -11.71
CA ASN A 5 -12.76 -27.41 -12.22
C ASN A 5 -13.68 -27.85 -13.38
N ARG A 6 -14.99 -27.58 -13.29
CA ARG A 6 -15.94 -27.90 -14.36
C ARG A 6 -15.66 -27.09 -15.62
N LEU A 7 -15.35 -25.79 -15.48
CA LEU A 7 -14.98 -24.93 -16.60
C LEU A 7 -13.66 -25.39 -17.24
N ASN A 8 -12.63 -25.68 -16.45
CA ASN A 8 -11.35 -26.18 -16.92
C ASN A 8 -11.49 -27.50 -17.69
N GLN A 9 -12.34 -28.41 -17.21
CA GLN A 9 -12.63 -29.66 -17.90
C GLN A 9 -13.38 -29.43 -19.20
N TYR A 10 -14.36 -28.53 -19.21
CA TYR A 10 -15.07 -28.15 -20.42
C TYR A 10 -14.15 -27.49 -21.45
N GLN A 11 -13.25 -26.60 -21.02
CA GLN A 11 -12.25 -25.94 -21.85
C GLN A 11 -11.29 -26.95 -22.52
N ARG A 12 -10.91 -28.02 -21.82
CA ARG A 12 -10.09 -29.10 -22.38
C ARG A 12 -10.86 -29.96 -23.41
N LEU A 13 -12.17 -30.11 -23.24
CA LEU A 13 -13.02 -30.77 -24.23
C LEU A 13 -13.21 -29.92 -25.47
N TRP A 14 -13.20 -28.57 -25.30
CA TRP A 14 -13.51 -27.61 -26.35
C TRP A 14 -12.53 -27.71 -27.53
N HIS A 15 -13.10 -27.55 -28.74
CA HIS A 15 -12.32 -27.39 -29.98
C HIS A 15 -12.99 -26.29 -30.83
N PRO A 16 -12.24 -25.35 -31.39
CA PRO A 16 -12.77 -24.21 -32.15
C PRO A 16 -13.27 -24.64 -33.54
N SER A 17 -14.24 -25.53 -33.58
CA SER A 17 -14.89 -25.98 -34.85
C SER A 17 -16.08 -25.14 -35.24
N ALA A 18 -16.21 -23.92 -34.71
CA ALA A 18 -17.28 -22.96 -35.01
C ALA A 18 -18.72 -23.56 -34.91
N GLY A 19 -18.95 -24.45 -33.93
CA GLY A 19 -20.23 -25.12 -33.70
C GLY A 19 -20.53 -26.29 -34.65
N ALA A 20 -19.62 -26.62 -35.57
CA ALA A 20 -19.77 -27.81 -36.43
C ALA A 20 -19.58 -29.10 -35.62
N PRO A 21 -20.35 -30.16 -35.91
CA PRO A 21 -20.20 -31.44 -35.27
C PRO A 21 -18.80 -32.05 -35.48
N GLN A 22 -18.19 -32.53 -34.43
CA GLN A 22 -16.90 -33.24 -34.48
C GLN A 22 -17.11 -34.75 -34.40
N GLN A 23 -16.38 -35.50 -35.22
CA GLN A 23 -16.34 -36.95 -35.14
C GLN A 23 -15.14 -37.38 -34.30
N VAL A 24 -15.36 -37.74 -33.02
CA VAL A 24 -14.30 -38.07 -32.04
C VAL A 24 -14.60 -39.36 -31.30
N THR A 25 -13.55 -40.02 -30.82
CA THR A 25 -13.70 -41.19 -29.92
C THR A 25 -13.61 -40.77 -28.46
N ILE A 26 -14.17 -41.59 -27.57
CA ILE A 26 -14.02 -41.37 -26.11
C ILE A 26 -12.56 -41.41 -25.68
N SER A 27 -11.73 -42.23 -26.33
CA SER A 27 -10.29 -42.32 -26.04
C SER A 27 -9.56 -41.02 -26.41
N GLU A 28 -9.87 -40.42 -27.58
CA GLU A 28 -9.31 -39.11 -27.98
C GLU A 28 -9.70 -38.01 -27.00
N LEU A 29 -10.94 -37.97 -26.52
CA LEU A 29 -11.42 -37.03 -25.50
C LEU A 29 -10.76 -37.27 -24.14
N ALA A 30 -10.55 -38.55 -23.78
CA ALA A 30 -9.86 -38.90 -22.55
C ALA A 30 -8.40 -38.40 -22.53
N SER A 31 -7.73 -38.52 -23.67
CA SER A 31 -6.37 -37.97 -23.84
C SER A 31 -6.35 -36.44 -23.77
N ARG A 32 -7.32 -35.74 -24.41
CA ARG A 32 -7.44 -34.26 -24.32
C ARG A 32 -7.68 -33.77 -22.88
N CYS A 33 -8.52 -34.49 -22.14
CA CYS A 33 -8.88 -34.12 -20.76
C CYS A 33 -7.89 -34.63 -19.70
N PHE A 34 -6.86 -35.39 -20.09
CA PHE A 34 -5.92 -36.04 -19.18
C PHE A 34 -6.61 -36.88 -18.11
N CYS A 35 -7.63 -37.65 -18.50
CA CYS A 35 -8.42 -38.44 -17.55
C CYS A 35 -8.89 -39.78 -18.16
N SER A 36 -9.52 -40.63 -17.35
CA SER A 36 -10.02 -41.92 -17.83
C SER A 36 -11.26 -41.79 -18.73
N GLU A 37 -11.46 -42.73 -19.64
CA GLU A 37 -12.64 -42.79 -20.50
C GLU A 37 -13.97 -42.82 -19.69
N ARG A 38 -13.96 -43.44 -18.51
CA ARG A 38 -15.12 -43.46 -17.61
C ARG A 38 -15.44 -42.04 -17.12
N HIS A 39 -14.41 -41.26 -16.78
CA HIS A 39 -14.58 -39.89 -16.34
C HIS A 39 -15.09 -39.00 -17.48
N VAL A 40 -14.55 -39.14 -18.71
CA VAL A 40 -15.04 -38.42 -19.90
C VAL A 40 -16.52 -38.65 -20.12
N ARG A 41 -16.99 -39.89 -20.03
CA ARG A 41 -18.44 -40.21 -20.19
C ARG A 41 -19.28 -39.46 -19.15
N THR A 42 -18.78 -39.35 -17.92
CA THR A 42 -19.43 -38.55 -16.88
C THR A 42 -19.46 -37.08 -17.21
N LEU A 43 -18.33 -36.51 -17.67
CA LEU A 43 -18.23 -35.12 -18.09
C LEU A 43 -19.18 -34.78 -19.25
N LEU A 44 -19.19 -35.62 -20.30
CA LEU A 44 -20.08 -35.43 -21.43
C LEU A 44 -21.56 -35.45 -21.03
N ARG A 45 -21.96 -36.40 -20.17
CA ARG A 45 -23.32 -36.44 -19.64
C ARG A 45 -23.67 -35.19 -18.84
N GLN A 46 -22.82 -34.76 -17.93
CA GLN A 46 -23.06 -33.55 -17.12
C GLN A 46 -23.13 -32.28 -17.98
N ALA A 47 -22.24 -32.14 -18.97
CA ALA A 47 -22.24 -31.01 -19.87
C ALA A 47 -23.46 -31.01 -20.80
N GLN A 48 -23.94 -32.21 -21.22
CA GLN A 48 -25.16 -32.35 -21.99
C GLN A 48 -26.43 -32.05 -21.18
N GLU A 49 -26.50 -32.53 -19.93
CA GLU A 49 -27.57 -32.19 -18.98
C GLU A 49 -27.64 -30.69 -18.71
N ALA A 50 -26.51 -30.02 -18.69
CA ALA A 50 -26.39 -28.56 -18.57
C ALA A 50 -26.64 -27.77 -19.88
N GLY A 51 -26.86 -28.46 -20.99
CA GLY A 51 -27.10 -27.82 -22.29
C GLY A 51 -25.86 -27.22 -22.99
N TRP A 52 -24.65 -27.49 -22.50
CA TRP A 52 -23.42 -26.91 -23.02
C TRP A 52 -22.93 -27.58 -24.31
N LEU A 53 -23.26 -28.88 -24.50
CA LEU A 53 -22.92 -29.67 -25.67
C LEU A 53 -23.97 -30.76 -25.90
N SER A 54 -23.92 -31.39 -27.08
CA SER A 54 -24.61 -32.65 -27.36
C SER A 54 -23.61 -33.72 -27.79
N TRP A 55 -23.80 -34.93 -27.25
CA TRP A 55 -23.00 -36.11 -27.57
C TRP A 55 -23.86 -37.25 -28.06
N HIS A 56 -23.60 -37.70 -29.27
CA HIS A 56 -24.27 -38.85 -29.89
C HIS A 56 -23.27 -39.99 -30.09
N ALA A 57 -23.32 -40.97 -29.20
CA ALA A 57 -22.47 -42.16 -29.29
C ALA A 57 -22.90 -43.05 -30.47
N ARG A 58 -21.95 -43.59 -31.23
CA ARG A 58 -22.22 -44.68 -32.18
C ARG A 58 -21.87 -46.03 -31.56
N SER A 59 -22.73 -47.04 -31.78
CA SER A 59 -22.53 -48.38 -31.26
C SER A 59 -21.33 -49.08 -31.87
N GLY A 60 -20.41 -49.61 -31.04
CA GLY A 60 -19.24 -50.39 -31.46
C GLY A 60 -17.92 -49.86 -30.85
N ARG A 61 -17.00 -50.79 -30.54
CA ARG A 61 -15.69 -50.47 -29.93
C ARG A 61 -14.84 -49.63 -30.88
N GLY A 62 -14.38 -48.45 -30.47
CA GLY A 62 -13.54 -47.55 -31.27
C GLY A 62 -14.27 -46.73 -32.32
N LYS A 63 -15.61 -46.77 -32.40
CA LYS A 63 -16.36 -45.92 -33.32
C LYS A 63 -16.40 -44.47 -32.88
N ARG A 64 -16.29 -43.53 -33.85
CA ARG A 64 -16.39 -42.09 -33.58
C ARG A 64 -17.83 -41.69 -33.34
N GLY A 65 -18.08 -41.07 -32.20
CA GLY A 65 -19.34 -40.39 -31.91
C GLY A 65 -19.32 -38.96 -32.41
N GLU A 66 -20.48 -38.34 -32.42
CA GLU A 66 -20.66 -36.95 -32.82
C GLU A 66 -20.76 -36.04 -31.60
N LEU A 67 -19.83 -35.09 -31.48
CA LEU A 67 -19.76 -34.09 -30.43
C LEU A 67 -20.03 -32.70 -31.01
N ARG A 68 -21.03 -31.99 -30.49
CA ARG A 68 -21.36 -30.64 -30.88
C ARG A 68 -21.40 -29.73 -29.68
N PHE A 69 -20.69 -28.61 -29.72
CA PHE A 69 -20.70 -27.60 -28.66
C PHE A 69 -21.78 -26.56 -28.94
N HIS A 70 -22.51 -26.14 -27.92
CA HIS A 70 -23.57 -25.13 -27.96
C HIS A 70 -23.12 -23.80 -27.32
N VAL A 71 -22.14 -23.84 -26.41
CA VAL A 71 -21.64 -22.72 -25.65
C VAL A 71 -20.12 -22.69 -25.74
N THR A 72 -19.53 -21.51 -25.91
CA THR A 72 -18.07 -21.36 -25.85
C THR A 72 -17.60 -21.37 -24.39
N PRO A 73 -16.35 -21.75 -24.10
CA PRO A 73 -15.81 -21.69 -22.73
C PRO A 73 -15.91 -20.29 -22.14
N ASP A 74 -15.68 -19.23 -22.94
CA ASP A 74 -15.74 -17.84 -22.49
C ASP A 74 -17.17 -17.42 -22.14
N SER A 75 -18.16 -17.73 -22.99
CA SER A 75 -19.56 -17.47 -22.69
C SER A 75 -20.03 -18.22 -21.44
N LEU A 76 -19.60 -19.49 -21.29
CA LEU A 76 -19.91 -20.29 -20.10
C LEU A 76 -19.31 -19.68 -18.84
N ARG A 77 -18.04 -19.25 -18.91
CA ARG A 77 -17.35 -18.56 -17.79
C ARG A 77 -18.10 -17.32 -17.37
N ASN A 78 -18.47 -16.45 -18.32
CA ASN A 78 -19.20 -15.21 -18.05
C ASN A 78 -20.53 -15.49 -17.36
N THR A 79 -21.30 -16.47 -17.86
CA THR A 79 -22.56 -16.89 -17.23
C THR A 79 -22.34 -17.40 -15.79
N MET A 80 -21.33 -18.25 -15.58
CA MET A 80 -21.00 -18.76 -14.25
C MET A 80 -20.55 -17.65 -13.29
N MET A 81 -19.82 -16.67 -13.78
CA MET A 81 -19.43 -15.49 -12.99
C MET A 81 -20.64 -14.65 -12.59
N GLU A 82 -21.53 -14.34 -13.55
CA GLU A 82 -22.76 -13.61 -13.24
C GLU A 82 -23.63 -14.31 -12.21
N GLU A 83 -23.82 -15.61 -12.35
CA GLU A 83 -24.59 -16.43 -11.39
C GLU A 83 -23.94 -16.41 -10.00
N ALA A 84 -22.60 -16.55 -9.94
CA ALA A 84 -21.86 -16.48 -8.67
C ALA A 84 -21.99 -15.10 -8.01
N LEU A 85 -21.88 -14.01 -8.79
CA LEU A 85 -22.04 -12.65 -8.29
C LEU A 85 -23.46 -12.38 -7.79
N LYS A 86 -24.48 -12.77 -8.57
CA LYS A 86 -25.91 -12.65 -8.20
C LYS A 86 -26.28 -13.45 -6.95
N SER A 87 -25.62 -14.61 -6.75
CA SER A 87 -25.83 -15.48 -5.57
C SER A 87 -24.97 -15.13 -4.36
N GLY A 88 -24.16 -14.06 -4.44
CA GLY A 88 -23.27 -13.62 -3.35
C GLY A 88 -22.04 -14.49 -3.14
N GLN A 89 -21.64 -15.25 -4.15
CA GLN A 89 -20.44 -16.11 -4.15
C GLN A 89 -19.24 -15.40 -4.79
N GLN A 90 -18.87 -14.24 -4.25
CA GLN A 90 -17.86 -13.36 -4.84
C GLN A 90 -16.51 -14.05 -5.06
N HIS A 91 -16.07 -14.85 -4.09
CA HIS A 91 -14.82 -15.60 -4.20
C HIS A 91 -14.81 -16.52 -5.44
N ASN A 92 -15.89 -17.28 -5.67
CA ASN A 92 -16.00 -18.14 -6.85
C ASN A 92 -15.98 -17.34 -8.16
N ALA A 93 -16.63 -16.17 -8.17
CA ALA A 93 -16.64 -15.29 -9.33
C ALA A 93 -15.23 -14.75 -9.64
N LEU A 94 -14.50 -14.32 -8.63
CA LEU A 94 -13.15 -13.79 -8.78
C LEU A 94 -12.12 -14.86 -9.15
N GLU A 95 -12.26 -16.10 -8.66
CA GLU A 95 -11.47 -17.24 -9.16
C GLU A 95 -11.67 -17.45 -10.68
N LEU A 96 -12.91 -17.35 -11.17
CA LEU A 96 -13.22 -17.45 -12.58
C LEU A 96 -12.65 -16.26 -13.38
N ALA A 97 -12.60 -15.08 -12.79
CA ALA A 97 -12.03 -13.86 -13.38
C ALA A 97 -10.53 -13.99 -13.68
N GLN A 98 -9.79 -14.75 -12.88
CA GLN A 98 -8.35 -14.99 -13.11
C GLN A 98 -8.05 -15.65 -14.47
N LEU A 99 -9.06 -16.24 -15.12
CA LEU A 99 -8.92 -16.83 -16.46
C LEU A 99 -8.95 -15.78 -17.61
N ALA A 100 -8.87 -14.49 -17.29
CA ALA A 100 -8.75 -13.35 -18.19
C ALA A 100 -9.88 -13.29 -19.28
N PRO A 101 -11.14 -13.06 -18.90
CA PRO A 101 -12.21 -12.85 -19.85
C PRO A 101 -12.07 -11.50 -20.59
N GLU A 102 -12.39 -11.46 -21.89
CA GLU A 102 -12.32 -10.25 -22.71
C GLU A 102 -13.22 -9.13 -22.17
N ASP A 103 -14.38 -9.47 -21.61
CA ASP A 103 -15.39 -8.52 -21.12
C ASP A 103 -15.42 -8.41 -19.58
N LEU A 104 -14.31 -8.71 -18.89
CA LEU A 104 -14.26 -8.72 -17.44
C LEU A 104 -14.72 -7.40 -16.82
N ARG A 105 -14.34 -6.26 -17.42
CA ARG A 105 -14.71 -4.93 -16.93
C ARG A 105 -16.24 -4.76 -16.96
N SER A 106 -16.87 -4.98 -18.10
CA SER A 106 -18.33 -4.85 -18.27
C SER A 106 -19.09 -5.77 -17.32
N LEU A 107 -18.56 -6.97 -17.08
CA LEU A 107 -19.17 -7.97 -16.22
C LEU A 107 -19.12 -7.57 -14.74
N LEU A 108 -18.00 -7.01 -14.26
CA LEU A 108 -17.81 -6.63 -12.87
C LEU A 108 -18.36 -5.25 -12.54
N HIS A 109 -18.43 -4.34 -13.51
CA HIS A 109 -18.85 -2.95 -13.32
C HIS A 109 -20.17 -2.80 -12.52
N PRO A 110 -21.26 -3.55 -12.79
CA PRO A 110 -22.51 -3.42 -12.05
C PRO A 110 -22.42 -3.80 -10.57
N PHE A 111 -21.37 -4.50 -10.17
CA PHE A 111 -21.18 -5.00 -8.81
C PHE A 111 -20.17 -4.19 -8.01
N MET A 112 -19.49 -3.23 -8.63
CA MET A 112 -18.45 -2.41 -8.01
C MET A 112 -19.02 -1.17 -7.31
N GLY A 113 -18.18 -0.54 -6.49
CA GLY A 113 -18.55 0.65 -5.75
C GLY A 113 -19.46 0.35 -4.58
N GLY A 114 -20.36 1.29 -4.28
CA GLY A 114 -21.29 1.15 -3.16
C GLY A 114 -22.48 0.26 -3.52
N GLN A 115 -22.70 -0.77 -2.74
CA GLN A 115 -23.76 -1.78 -2.95
C GLN A 115 -24.52 -2.05 -1.66
N TRP A 116 -25.85 -2.20 -1.77
CA TRP A 116 -26.66 -2.76 -0.70
C TRP A 116 -26.89 -4.25 -0.98
N GLN A 117 -26.35 -5.11 -0.13
CA GLN A 117 -26.51 -6.55 -0.23
C GLN A 117 -27.16 -7.08 1.04
N ASN A 118 -28.40 -7.59 0.93
CA ASN A 118 -29.18 -8.09 2.09
C ASN A 118 -29.20 -7.07 3.24
N ASP A 119 -29.58 -5.83 2.95
CA ASP A 119 -29.62 -4.71 3.89
C ASP A 119 -28.25 -4.34 4.50
N THR A 120 -27.18 -4.79 3.89
CA THR A 120 -25.82 -4.52 4.34
C THR A 120 -25.12 -3.56 3.37
N PRO A 121 -24.81 -2.31 3.79
CA PRO A 121 -24.06 -1.36 2.96
C PRO A 121 -22.61 -1.81 2.84
N THR A 122 -22.23 -2.20 1.62
CA THR A 122 -20.91 -2.74 1.28
C THR A 122 -20.25 -1.87 0.23
N LEU A 123 -18.98 -1.53 0.43
CA LEU A 123 -18.15 -0.87 -0.56
C LEU A 123 -17.20 -1.88 -1.20
N ARG A 124 -17.22 -2.00 -2.52
CA ARG A 124 -16.34 -2.87 -3.30
C ARG A 124 -15.33 -2.07 -4.07
N ILE A 125 -14.07 -2.36 -3.85
CA ILE A 125 -12.93 -1.65 -4.40
C ILE A 125 -12.15 -2.60 -5.29
N PRO A 126 -12.01 -2.32 -6.60
CA PRO A 126 -11.11 -3.09 -7.47
C PRO A 126 -9.67 -2.79 -7.09
N TYR A 127 -8.81 -3.82 -7.08
CA TYR A 127 -7.43 -3.64 -6.72
C TYR A 127 -6.48 -4.41 -7.66
N TYR A 128 -5.35 -3.82 -7.95
CA TYR A 128 -4.45 -4.24 -9.03
C TYR A 128 -3.46 -5.36 -8.66
N ARG A 129 -3.34 -5.73 -7.38
CA ARG A 129 -2.44 -6.78 -6.91
C ARG A 129 -2.97 -7.44 -5.64
N SER A 130 -2.49 -8.64 -5.36
CA SER A 130 -2.74 -9.27 -4.06
C SER A 130 -2.14 -8.43 -2.93
N LEU A 131 -2.81 -8.47 -1.78
CA LEU A 131 -2.37 -7.78 -0.57
C LEU A 131 -1.47 -8.71 0.25
N GLU A 132 -0.45 -8.12 0.87
CA GLU A 132 0.42 -8.82 1.81
C GLU A 132 -0.28 -9.02 3.16
N PRO A 133 0.04 -10.09 3.92
CA PRO A 133 -0.55 -10.33 5.23
C PRO A 133 -0.42 -9.13 6.16
N LEU A 134 -1.53 -8.79 6.83
CA LEU A 134 -1.57 -7.68 7.77
C LEU A 134 -1.03 -8.13 9.13
N GLN A 135 -0.12 -7.32 9.66
CA GLN A 135 0.46 -7.53 10.99
C GLN A 135 0.90 -6.19 11.60
N PRO A 136 1.03 -6.08 12.92
CA PRO A 136 1.70 -4.96 13.57
C PRO A 136 3.17 -4.86 13.15
N GLY A 137 3.70 -3.64 13.14
CA GLY A 137 5.06 -3.36 12.72
C GLY A 137 5.14 -2.68 11.36
N PHE A 138 6.33 -2.58 10.80
CA PHE A 138 6.55 -1.95 9.50
C PHE A 138 6.00 -2.80 8.37
N LEU A 139 5.24 -2.17 7.49
CA LEU A 139 4.66 -2.77 6.27
C LEU A 139 5.13 -1.96 5.05
N PRO A 140 5.57 -2.61 3.96
CA PRO A 140 6.12 -1.91 2.81
C PRO A 140 5.04 -1.22 1.96
N GLY A 141 3.86 -1.80 1.83
CA GLY A 141 2.79 -1.31 0.97
C GLY A 141 1.88 -0.29 1.64
N ARG A 142 1.54 0.81 0.94
CA ARG A 142 0.61 1.84 1.45
C ARG A 142 -0.80 1.30 1.72
N ALA A 143 -1.28 0.37 0.89
CA ALA A 143 -2.58 -0.27 1.09
C ALA A 143 -2.58 -1.11 2.37
N GLU A 144 -1.53 -1.89 2.60
CA GLU A 144 -1.36 -2.68 3.81
C GLU A 144 -1.24 -1.79 5.06
N GLN A 145 -0.49 -0.68 4.97
CA GLN A 145 -0.39 0.30 6.06
C GLN A 145 -1.75 0.92 6.38
N HIS A 146 -2.54 1.25 5.36
CA HIS A 146 -3.90 1.76 5.53
C HIS A 146 -4.82 0.73 6.17
N LEU A 147 -4.83 -0.50 5.64
CA LEU A 147 -5.64 -1.60 6.16
C LEU A 147 -5.26 -1.98 7.60
N ALA A 148 -3.96 -2.01 7.91
CA ALA A 148 -3.51 -2.22 9.29
C ALA A 148 -4.07 -1.16 10.25
N GLY A 149 -4.17 0.10 9.80
CA GLY A 149 -4.81 1.18 10.55
C GLY A 149 -6.33 1.01 10.72
N GLN A 150 -6.99 0.23 9.86
CA GLN A 150 -8.43 -0.08 9.99
C GLN A 150 -8.68 -1.32 10.86
N VAL A 151 -7.76 -2.28 10.86
CA VAL A 151 -7.90 -3.56 11.59
C VAL A 151 -7.35 -3.45 13.02
N PHE A 152 -6.26 -2.75 13.22
CA PHE A 152 -5.58 -2.64 14.50
C PHE A 152 -5.71 -1.24 15.09
N SER A 153 -5.84 -1.13 16.41
CA SER A 153 -5.78 0.13 17.15
C SER A 153 -4.42 0.31 17.81
N GLY A 154 -4.04 1.55 18.07
CA GLY A 154 -2.86 1.92 18.85
C GLY A 154 -3.24 2.50 20.22
N LEU A 155 -2.26 2.86 21.04
CA LEU A 155 -2.55 3.62 22.26
C LEU A 155 -3.04 5.03 21.91
N THR A 156 -2.44 5.63 20.90
CA THR A 156 -2.79 6.93 20.33
C THR A 156 -3.01 6.82 18.84
N ARG A 157 -3.57 7.85 18.22
CA ARG A 157 -3.81 7.92 16.77
C ARG A 157 -3.71 9.36 16.26
N PHE A 158 -3.46 9.53 14.97
CA PHE A 158 -3.72 10.78 14.27
C PHE A 158 -5.19 10.81 13.80
N ASN A 159 -5.81 11.98 13.82
CA ASN A 159 -7.20 12.18 13.42
C ASN A 159 -7.35 12.92 12.06
N GLY A 160 -6.25 13.17 11.38
CA GLY A 160 -6.23 13.86 10.08
C GLY A 160 -6.41 15.39 10.13
N ASN A 161 -6.71 15.96 11.30
CA ASN A 161 -6.96 17.40 11.46
C ASN A 161 -5.79 18.15 12.14
N SER A 162 -4.85 17.40 12.70
CA SER A 162 -3.71 17.95 13.47
C SER A 162 -2.50 17.04 13.35
N SER A 163 -1.31 17.62 13.42
CA SER A 163 -0.06 16.88 13.57
C SER A 163 0.11 16.25 14.96
N GLU A 164 -0.69 16.71 15.93
CA GLU A 164 -0.67 16.16 17.28
C GLU A 164 -1.53 14.90 17.38
N PRO A 165 -1.05 13.85 18.05
CA PRO A 165 -1.80 12.64 18.28
C PRO A 165 -2.96 12.86 19.25
N THR A 166 -4.00 12.06 19.09
CA THR A 166 -5.16 11.99 19.96
C THR A 166 -5.30 10.61 20.59
N GLY A 167 -6.16 10.47 21.60
CA GLY A 167 -6.39 9.18 22.22
C GLY A 167 -7.04 8.15 21.30
N ASP A 168 -6.61 6.90 21.43
CA ASP A 168 -7.20 5.71 20.79
C ASP A 168 -7.56 4.71 21.91
N LEU A 169 -6.82 3.63 22.10
CA LEU A 169 -7.03 2.70 23.25
C LEU A 169 -6.78 3.41 24.60
N ALA A 170 -5.82 4.33 24.66
CA ALA A 170 -5.69 5.28 25.75
C ALA A 170 -6.55 6.52 25.46
N HIS A 171 -7.29 7.00 26.46
CA HIS A 171 -8.08 8.23 26.30
C HIS A 171 -7.30 9.49 26.67
N HIS A 172 -6.21 9.34 27.44
CA HIS A 172 -5.37 10.43 27.92
C HIS A 172 -3.98 9.90 28.30
N TRP A 173 -3.00 10.78 28.37
CA TRP A 173 -1.67 10.48 28.91
C TRP A 173 -1.06 11.67 29.62
N GLU A 174 -0.14 11.39 30.52
CA GLU A 174 0.62 12.37 31.26
C GLU A 174 2.11 12.04 31.25
N VAL A 175 2.93 13.08 31.31
CA VAL A 175 4.39 12.98 31.27
C VAL A 175 4.95 13.54 32.58
N SER A 176 5.86 12.82 33.20
CA SER A 176 6.57 13.33 34.40
C SER A 176 7.43 14.56 34.07
N ALA A 177 7.71 15.37 35.07
CA ALA A 177 8.48 16.61 34.90
C ALA A 177 9.89 16.41 34.31
N ASP A 178 10.49 15.24 34.53
CA ASP A 178 11.78 14.84 33.95
C ASP A 178 11.67 14.23 32.55
N GLY A 179 10.44 14.05 32.03
CA GLY A 179 10.19 13.44 30.70
C GLY A 179 10.46 11.94 30.62
N LEU A 180 10.77 11.28 31.75
CA LEU A 180 11.20 9.88 31.78
C LEU A 180 10.08 8.87 32.04
N ARG A 181 8.91 9.34 32.44
CA ARG A 181 7.73 8.49 32.70
C ARG A 181 6.53 9.01 31.96
N TRP A 182 5.90 8.13 31.20
CA TRP A 182 4.68 8.40 30.46
C TRP A 182 3.57 7.46 30.94
N HIS A 183 2.48 8.02 31.49
CA HIS A 183 1.32 7.28 31.95
C HIS A 183 0.21 7.37 30.91
N PHE A 184 -0.16 6.24 30.30
CA PHE A 184 -1.27 6.14 29.35
C PHE A 184 -2.47 5.53 30.06
N TYR A 185 -3.57 6.28 30.12
CA TYR A 185 -4.81 5.87 30.77
C TYR A 185 -5.73 5.16 29.79
N ILE A 186 -5.91 3.86 30.02
CA ILE A 186 -6.61 2.95 29.10
C ILE A 186 -8.12 3.04 29.33
N ARG A 187 -8.91 3.04 28.25
CA ARG A 187 -10.37 2.98 28.31
C ARG A 187 -10.83 1.69 28.98
N SER A 188 -11.96 1.75 29.69
CA SER A 188 -12.45 0.62 30.50
C SER A 188 -13.23 -0.44 29.73
N THR A 189 -13.73 -0.12 28.53
CA THR A 189 -14.66 -0.99 27.76
C THR A 189 -14.11 -1.28 26.38
N LEU A 190 -12.93 -1.89 26.33
CA LEU A 190 -12.27 -2.25 25.07
C LEU A 190 -12.49 -3.72 24.75
N HIS A 191 -12.67 -4.04 23.47
CA HIS A 191 -12.83 -5.42 23.00
C HIS A 191 -11.95 -5.68 21.78
N TRP A 192 -11.40 -6.88 21.75
CA TRP A 192 -10.81 -7.46 20.55
C TRP A 192 -11.89 -7.88 19.55
N HIS A 193 -11.53 -8.07 18.30
CA HIS A 193 -12.46 -8.50 17.24
C HIS A 193 -13.11 -9.87 17.48
N ASN A 194 -12.51 -10.70 18.33
CA ASN A 194 -13.07 -12.00 18.75
C ASN A 194 -14.10 -11.87 19.90
N GLY A 195 -14.35 -10.65 20.40
CA GLY A 195 -15.29 -10.36 21.47
C GLY A 195 -14.69 -10.38 22.87
N ASP A 196 -13.45 -10.80 23.05
CA ASP A 196 -12.76 -10.78 24.33
C ASP A 196 -12.50 -9.35 24.80
N LYS A 197 -12.59 -9.11 26.11
CA LYS A 197 -12.18 -7.83 26.69
C LYS A 197 -10.67 -7.64 26.56
N ILE A 198 -10.28 -6.42 26.28
CA ILE A 198 -8.87 -6.03 26.28
C ILE A 198 -8.44 -5.72 27.71
N GLU A 199 -7.45 -6.46 28.18
CA GLU A 199 -6.79 -6.20 29.45
C GLU A 199 -5.49 -5.43 29.22
N THR A 200 -5.16 -4.50 30.13
CA THR A 200 -3.93 -3.70 30.05
C THR A 200 -2.66 -4.57 30.04
N ALA A 201 -2.71 -5.73 30.70
CA ALA A 201 -1.62 -6.70 30.66
C ALA A 201 -1.38 -7.27 29.26
N GLN A 202 -2.46 -7.51 28.49
CA GLN A 202 -2.37 -7.95 27.08
C GLN A 202 -1.76 -6.86 26.21
N LEU A 203 -2.16 -5.59 26.39
CA LEU A 203 -1.57 -4.45 25.67
C LEU A 203 -0.07 -4.34 25.96
N ARG A 204 0.35 -4.50 27.21
CA ARG A 204 1.76 -4.53 27.57
C ARG A 204 2.51 -5.66 26.86
N GLN A 205 1.93 -6.85 26.84
CA GLN A 205 2.52 -8.01 26.16
C GLN A 205 2.68 -7.76 24.65
N SER A 206 1.63 -7.27 23.98
CA SER A 206 1.67 -6.94 22.57
C SER A 206 2.68 -5.84 22.25
N LEU A 207 2.74 -4.79 23.06
CA LEU A 207 3.74 -3.72 22.92
C LEU A 207 5.16 -4.25 23.10
N THR A 208 5.40 -5.07 24.12
CA THR A 208 6.74 -5.64 24.37
C THR A 208 7.20 -6.51 23.20
N ALA A 209 6.30 -7.32 22.65
CA ALA A 209 6.58 -8.13 21.47
C ALA A 209 6.84 -7.26 20.23
N LEU A 210 6.04 -6.21 20.04
CA LEU A 210 6.20 -5.27 18.93
C LEU A 210 7.55 -4.54 18.98
N LEU A 211 7.94 -4.02 20.15
CA LEU A 211 9.20 -3.31 20.32
C LEU A 211 10.44 -4.18 20.10
N SER A 212 10.29 -5.50 20.20
CA SER A 212 11.37 -6.45 19.91
C SER A 212 11.55 -6.76 18.42
N GLN A 213 10.62 -6.31 17.56
CA GLN A 213 10.73 -6.52 16.11
C GLN A 213 11.82 -5.61 15.50
N PRO A 214 12.44 -6.05 14.38
CA PRO A 214 13.40 -5.24 13.64
C PRO A 214 12.83 -3.86 13.29
N GLY A 215 13.62 -2.81 13.46
CA GLY A 215 13.21 -1.42 13.21
C GLY A 215 12.40 -0.80 14.33
N MET A 216 11.49 -1.53 14.98
CA MET A 216 10.70 -1.02 16.11
C MET A 216 11.58 -0.71 17.32
N GLY A 217 12.56 -1.55 17.63
CA GLY A 217 13.54 -1.27 18.68
C GLY A 217 14.34 0.01 18.42
N THR A 218 14.64 0.31 17.16
CA THR A 218 15.30 1.59 16.78
C THR A 218 14.36 2.78 16.98
N LEU A 219 13.10 2.65 16.57
CA LEU A 219 12.09 3.69 16.72
C LEU A 219 11.80 4.03 18.20
N PHE A 220 11.76 3.03 19.05
CA PHE A 220 11.46 3.12 20.47
C PHE A 220 12.71 3.00 21.37
N ARG A 221 13.88 3.34 20.84
CA ARG A 221 15.15 3.19 21.57
C ARG A 221 15.23 3.93 22.90
N SER A 222 14.40 4.95 23.10
CA SER A 222 14.28 5.67 24.36
C SER A 222 13.61 4.84 25.47
N VAL A 223 12.81 3.84 25.10
CA VAL A 223 12.02 3.03 26.04
C VAL A 223 12.89 2.00 26.73
N LEU A 224 12.97 2.08 28.05
CA LEU A 224 13.65 1.10 28.89
C LEU A 224 12.76 -0.11 29.18
N ARG A 225 11.51 0.14 29.61
CA ARG A 225 10.51 -0.90 29.89
C ARG A 225 9.10 -0.33 29.94
N ILE A 226 8.12 -1.24 29.87
CA ILE A 226 6.70 -0.93 29.98
C ILE A 226 6.14 -1.68 31.17
N GLU A 227 5.41 -0.98 32.04
CA GLU A 227 4.81 -1.50 33.26
C GLU A 227 3.29 -1.35 33.24
N THR A 228 2.59 -2.29 33.86
CA THR A 228 1.17 -2.15 34.17
C THR A 228 1.09 -1.71 35.64
N THR A 229 0.95 -0.41 35.85
CA THR A 229 0.89 0.18 37.22
C THR A 229 -0.51 0.12 37.83
N HIS A 230 -1.54 -0.01 36.97
CA HIS A 230 -2.93 -0.17 37.35
C HIS A 230 -3.67 -0.88 36.21
N PRO A 231 -4.81 -1.58 36.45
CA PRO A 231 -5.61 -2.21 35.38
C PRO A 231 -6.05 -1.27 34.23
N GLN A 232 -5.98 0.03 34.43
CA GLN A 232 -6.29 1.06 33.43
C GLN A 232 -5.12 2.00 33.15
N CYS A 233 -3.89 1.60 33.47
CA CYS A 233 -2.72 2.46 33.24
C CYS A 233 -1.52 1.64 32.78
N LEU A 234 -1.00 2.00 31.60
CA LEU A 234 0.31 1.58 31.12
C LEU A 234 1.31 2.70 31.38
N THR A 235 2.46 2.34 31.93
CA THR A 235 3.55 3.29 32.19
C THR A 235 4.77 2.91 31.37
N PHE A 236 5.21 3.81 30.51
CA PHE A 236 6.49 3.70 29.81
C PHE A 236 7.56 4.36 30.66
N ILE A 237 8.61 3.63 30.96
CA ILE A 237 9.81 4.12 31.63
C ILE A 237 10.89 4.29 30.54
N LEU A 238 11.41 5.50 30.43
CA LEU A 238 12.42 5.87 29.45
C LEU A 238 13.79 6.01 30.12
N HIS A 239 14.87 5.77 29.39
CA HIS A 239 16.23 6.07 29.86
C HIS A 239 16.69 7.46 29.39
N GLN A 240 15.96 8.07 28.45
CA GLN A 240 16.13 9.47 28.02
C GLN A 240 14.77 10.02 27.59
N PRO A 241 14.52 11.33 27.74
CA PRO A 241 13.24 11.91 27.33
C PRO A 241 12.97 11.73 25.85
N ASP A 242 11.71 11.45 25.52
CA ASP A 242 11.22 11.33 24.14
C ASP A 242 9.83 11.95 24.02
N TYR A 243 9.78 13.22 23.66
CA TYR A 243 8.53 13.97 23.55
C TYR A 243 7.77 13.68 22.23
N TRP A 244 8.28 12.77 21.40
CA TRP A 244 7.54 12.17 20.29
C TRP A 244 6.96 10.79 20.63
N LEU A 245 7.02 10.33 21.88
CA LEU A 245 6.53 8.99 22.23
C LEU A 245 5.06 8.79 21.82
N ALA A 246 4.19 9.77 22.08
CA ALA A 246 2.78 9.69 21.65
C ALA A 246 2.62 9.67 20.12
N HIS A 247 3.47 10.36 19.38
CA HIS A 247 3.51 10.31 17.91
C HIS A 247 3.96 8.93 17.41
N ARG A 248 5.00 8.35 18.03
CA ARG A 248 5.47 7.00 17.72
C ARG A 248 4.36 5.97 17.88
N LEU A 249 3.60 6.08 18.95
CA LEU A 249 2.47 5.20 19.26
C LEU A 249 1.23 5.44 18.37
N ALA A 250 1.14 6.59 17.68
CA ALA A 250 0.06 6.92 16.77
C ALA A 250 0.25 6.40 15.35
N THR A 251 1.48 6.00 14.98
CA THR A 251 1.79 5.54 13.61
C THR A 251 1.20 4.15 13.34
N TYR A 252 1.00 3.83 12.06
CA TYR A 252 0.45 2.55 11.65
C TYR A 252 1.28 1.35 12.14
N CYS A 253 2.60 1.49 12.19
CA CYS A 253 3.50 0.42 12.63
C CYS A 253 3.41 0.13 14.13
N SER A 254 2.83 1.03 14.92
CA SER A 254 2.65 0.90 16.37
C SER A 254 1.26 0.40 16.78
N ARG A 255 0.48 -0.09 15.80
CA ARG A 255 -0.81 -0.71 16.05
C ARG A 255 -0.63 -2.07 16.73
N LEU A 256 -1.65 -2.50 17.47
CA LEU A 256 -1.57 -3.67 18.33
C LEU A 256 -2.56 -4.76 17.90
N ALA A 257 -2.05 -5.98 17.86
CA ALA A 257 -2.87 -7.19 17.73
C ALA A 257 -2.98 -7.89 19.08
N HIS A 258 -3.95 -8.81 19.19
CA HIS A 258 -4.07 -9.71 20.32
C HIS A 258 -2.76 -10.50 20.50
N PRO A 259 -2.24 -10.64 21.74
CA PRO A 259 -0.94 -11.28 21.97
C PRO A 259 -0.86 -12.73 21.49
N ASP A 260 -1.97 -13.48 21.52
CA ASP A 260 -2.03 -14.88 21.11
C ASP A 260 -2.59 -15.08 19.68
N TYR A 261 -3.19 -14.04 19.08
CA TYR A 261 -3.84 -14.10 17.77
C TYR A 261 -3.42 -12.90 16.90
N PRO A 262 -2.33 -12.99 16.14
CA PRO A 262 -1.71 -11.84 15.46
C PRO A 262 -2.57 -11.18 14.37
N VAL A 263 -3.64 -11.83 13.93
CA VAL A 263 -4.61 -11.27 12.97
C VAL A 263 -5.83 -10.63 13.64
N VAL A 264 -5.98 -10.79 14.96
CA VAL A 264 -7.08 -10.21 15.75
C VAL A 264 -6.67 -8.84 16.26
N GLY A 265 -7.32 -7.82 15.77
CA GLY A 265 -7.17 -6.44 16.19
C GLY A 265 -8.32 -5.94 17.04
N SER A 266 -8.37 -4.62 17.21
CA SER A 266 -9.43 -3.90 17.92
C SER A 266 -9.85 -2.62 17.17
N GLY A 267 -9.45 -2.49 15.91
CA GLY A 267 -9.79 -1.36 15.05
C GLY A 267 -11.27 -1.33 14.64
N PRO A 268 -11.66 -0.31 13.85
CA PRO A 268 -13.05 -0.13 13.42
C PRO A 268 -13.58 -1.27 12.54
N PHE A 269 -12.70 -2.02 11.90
CA PHE A 269 -13.06 -3.15 11.05
C PHE A 269 -12.27 -4.39 11.44
N ARG A 270 -12.94 -5.55 11.39
CA ARG A 270 -12.31 -6.86 11.54
C ARG A 270 -12.04 -7.48 10.17
N LEU A 271 -10.96 -8.21 10.04
CA LEU A 271 -10.64 -8.98 8.85
C LEU A 271 -11.46 -10.28 8.86
N SER A 272 -12.40 -10.43 7.91
CA SER A 272 -13.28 -11.61 7.82
C SER A 272 -12.87 -12.58 6.72
N VAL A 273 -12.28 -12.09 5.62
CA VAL A 273 -11.71 -12.89 4.53
C VAL A 273 -10.38 -12.30 4.12
N PHE A 274 -9.38 -13.16 3.96
CA PHE A 274 -8.08 -12.77 3.42
C PHE A 274 -7.58 -13.86 2.48
N GLU A 275 -7.97 -13.73 1.21
CA GLU A 275 -7.65 -14.66 0.13
C GLU A 275 -6.97 -13.91 -1.01
N PRO A 276 -6.22 -14.57 -1.91
CA PRO A 276 -5.50 -13.91 -2.99
C PRO A 276 -6.39 -13.03 -3.89
N GLU A 277 -7.65 -13.43 -4.08
CA GLU A 277 -8.61 -12.77 -4.96
C GLU A 277 -9.56 -11.82 -4.23
N LEU A 278 -9.72 -11.98 -2.91
CA LEU A 278 -10.70 -11.25 -2.11
C LEU A 278 -10.19 -10.96 -0.71
N VAL A 279 -10.16 -9.68 -0.35
CA VAL A 279 -9.98 -9.28 1.05
C VAL A 279 -11.26 -8.57 1.51
N ARG A 280 -11.87 -9.06 2.61
CA ARG A 280 -13.10 -8.51 3.17
C ARG A 280 -12.90 -8.07 4.60
N LEU A 281 -13.29 -6.84 4.86
CA LEU A 281 -13.38 -6.23 6.18
C LEU A 281 -14.84 -6.10 6.57
N GLU A 282 -15.16 -6.33 7.84
CA GLU A 282 -16.50 -6.12 8.41
C GLU A 282 -16.43 -5.17 9.60
N SER A 283 -17.44 -4.33 9.76
CA SER A 283 -17.50 -3.36 10.87
C SER A 283 -17.42 -4.06 12.23
N HIS A 284 -16.62 -3.49 13.13
CA HIS A 284 -16.51 -3.96 14.51
C HIS A 284 -17.55 -3.24 15.37
N GLU A 285 -18.61 -3.95 15.78
CA GLU A 285 -19.73 -3.37 16.51
C GLU A 285 -19.37 -2.87 17.91
N GLN A 286 -18.33 -3.42 18.52
CA GLN A 286 -17.82 -3.01 19.83
C GLN A 286 -16.63 -2.05 19.74
N TYR A 287 -16.46 -1.40 18.58
CA TYR A 287 -15.40 -0.41 18.43
C TYR A 287 -15.59 0.76 19.39
N HIS A 288 -14.52 1.13 20.08
CA HIS A 288 -14.53 2.07 21.21
C HIS A 288 -14.63 3.56 20.81
N LEU A 289 -14.55 3.87 19.52
CA LEU A 289 -14.76 5.20 18.97
C LEU A 289 -16.03 5.23 18.09
N GLY A 290 -16.09 6.12 17.10
CA GLY A 290 -17.23 6.18 16.20
C GLY A 290 -17.44 4.92 15.38
N HIS A 291 -18.66 4.35 15.39
CA HIS A 291 -18.96 3.16 14.60
C HIS A 291 -18.88 3.44 13.10
N PRO A 292 -18.28 2.54 12.32
CA PRO A 292 -18.31 2.60 10.86
C PRO A 292 -19.74 2.63 10.31
N LEU A 293 -19.99 3.45 9.31
CA LEU A 293 -21.30 3.55 8.65
C LEU A 293 -21.47 2.46 7.58
N LEU A 294 -20.36 2.01 6.97
CA LEU A 294 -20.34 0.82 6.12
C LEU A 294 -20.26 -0.43 7.00
N LYS A 295 -20.97 -1.47 6.60
CA LYS A 295 -20.93 -2.78 7.27
C LYS A 295 -19.84 -3.69 6.73
N ALA A 296 -19.48 -3.53 5.46
CA ALA A 296 -18.39 -4.30 4.85
C ALA A 296 -17.64 -3.49 3.78
N ILE A 297 -16.37 -3.82 3.62
CA ILE A 297 -15.51 -3.33 2.55
C ILE A 297 -14.83 -4.54 1.94
N GLU A 298 -14.89 -4.64 0.62
CA GLU A 298 -14.30 -5.73 -0.13
C GLU A 298 -13.26 -5.19 -1.12
N TYR A 299 -12.04 -5.72 -1.06
CA TYR A 299 -11.04 -5.55 -2.11
C TYR A 299 -11.16 -6.73 -3.07
N TRP A 300 -11.53 -6.45 -4.30
CA TRP A 300 -11.59 -7.42 -5.37
C TRP A 300 -10.31 -7.34 -6.19
N ILE A 301 -9.47 -8.37 -6.07
CA ILE A 301 -8.16 -8.42 -6.71
C ILE A 301 -8.34 -8.80 -8.17
N THR A 302 -8.25 -7.80 -9.03
CA THR A 302 -8.54 -7.90 -10.47
C THR A 302 -7.42 -7.23 -11.29
N PRO A 303 -6.18 -7.75 -11.24
CA PRO A 303 -5.02 -7.13 -11.90
C PRO A 303 -5.22 -6.94 -13.40
N GLN A 304 -6.05 -7.78 -14.04
CA GLN A 304 -6.35 -7.71 -15.47
C GLN A 304 -7.08 -6.42 -15.89
N LEU A 305 -7.67 -5.69 -14.94
CA LEU A 305 -8.39 -4.44 -15.20
C LEU A 305 -7.49 -3.20 -15.12
N PHE A 306 -6.24 -3.39 -14.72
CA PHE A 306 -5.30 -2.30 -14.47
C PHE A 306 -4.08 -2.40 -15.38
N ASP A 307 -3.58 -1.25 -15.80
CA ASP A 307 -2.18 -1.14 -16.15
C ASP A 307 -1.35 -1.25 -14.85
N TYR A 308 -0.42 -2.21 -14.82
CA TYR A 308 0.40 -2.47 -13.62
C TYR A 308 1.12 -1.22 -13.11
N SER A 309 1.52 -0.32 -14.00
CA SER A 309 2.20 0.93 -13.65
C SER A 309 1.31 1.92 -12.89
N LEU A 310 -0.01 1.89 -13.08
CA LEU A 310 -0.94 2.86 -12.49
C LEU A 310 -0.93 2.82 -10.96
N GLY A 311 -0.87 1.64 -10.37
CA GLY A 311 -0.87 1.48 -8.91
C GLY A 311 0.40 1.95 -8.22
N THR A 312 1.47 2.23 -8.98
CA THR A 312 2.78 2.66 -8.47
C THR A 312 3.14 4.09 -8.88
N SER A 313 2.25 4.76 -9.62
CA SER A 313 2.42 6.13 -10.09
C SER A 313 1.92 7.16 -9.06
N CYS A 314 2.66 8.25 -8.90
CA CYS A 314 2.24 9.41 -8.12
C CYS A 314 1.15 10.23 -8.82
N ARG A 315 0.97 10.04 -10.14
CA ARG A 315 0.08 10.85 -10.98
C ARG A 315 -1.36 10.37 -11.04
N HIS A 316 -1.59 9.12 -10.70
CA HIS A 316 -2.91 8.51 -10.90
C HIS A 316 -3.74 8.52 -9.62
N PRO A 317 -5.04 8.85 -9.72
CA PRO A 317 -5.94 8.76 -8.59
C PRO A 317 -6.11 7.30 -8.15
N VAL A 318 -6.36 7.10 -6.87
CA VAL A 318 -6.79 5.78 -6.38
C VAL A 318 -8.15 5.47 -6.97
N GLN A 319 -8.25 4.38 -7.71
CA GLN A 319 -9.50 3.95 -8.33
C GLN A 319 -10.31 3.10 -7.35
N ILE A 320 -11.50 3.55 -7.03
CA ILE A 320 -12.50 2.79 -6.25
C ILE A 320 -13.71 2.40 -7.10
N ALA A 321 -13.61 2.57 -8.41
CA ALA A 321 -14.60 2.17 -9.40
C ALA A 321 -13.92 1.55 -10.61
N ILE A 322 -14.67 0.72 -11.34
CA ILE A 322 -14.29 0.20 -12.66
C ILE A 322 -15.15 0.93 -13.69
N GLY A 323 -14.55 1.32 -14.81
CA GLY A 323 -15.24 1.96 -15.92
C GLY A 323 -14.29 2.24 -17.07
N GLU A 324 -14.84 2.66 -18.20
CA GLU A 324 -14.05 3.22 -19.29
C GLU A 324 -13.45 4.58 -18.88
N ALA A 325 -12.44 5.04 -19.60
CA ALA A 325 -11.72 6.28 -19.28
C ALA A 325 -12.66 7.49 -19.15
N ASP A 326 -13.65 7.61 -20.04
CA ASP A 326 -14.63 8.70 -20.05
C ASP A 326 -15.60 8.61 -18.84
N GLU A 327 -15.99 7.39 -18.46
CA GLU A 327 -16.82 7.16 -17.27
C GLU A 327 -16.06 7.50 -16.00
N LEU A 328 -14.81 7.06 -15.87
CA LEU A 328 -13.94 7.37 -14.74
C LEU A 328 -13.65 8.88 -14.66
N ALA A 329 -13.49 9.55 -15.79
CA ALA A 329 -13.31 11.00 -15.86
C ALA A 329 -14.57 11.77 -15.41
N SER A 330 -15.76 11.18 -15.53
CA SER A 330 -17.03 11.77 -15.07
C SER A 330 -17.26 11.62 -13.57
N LEU A 331 -16.50 10.77 -12.87
CA LEU A 331 -16.62 10.59 -11.43
C LEU A 331 -16.19 11.85 -10.68
N ARG A 332 -16.86 12.10 -9.55
CA ARG A 332 -16.49 13.20 -8.67
C ARG A 332 -15.09 12.97 -8.10
N LEU A 333 -14.18 13.85 -8.44
CA LEU A 333 -12.85 13.88 -7.85
C LEU A 333 -12.91 14.46 -6.44
N VAL A 334 -12.30 13.74 -5.51
CA VAL A 334 -11.96 14.24 -4.19
C VAL A 334 -10.48 14.53 -4.19
N SER A 335 -10.10 15.80 -4.25
CA SER A 335 -8.71 16.22 -4.22
C SER A 335 -8.34 16.78 -2.84
N ASN A 336 -7.09 16.58 -2.45
CA ASN A 336 -6.51 17.26 -1.30
C ASN A 336 -5.46 18.25 -1.83
N SER A 337 -5.52 19.50 -1.37
CA SER A 337 -4.51 20.51 -1.67
C SER A 337 -3.19 20.30 -0.91
N THR A 338 -3.18 19.40 0.06
CA THR A 338 -2.01 19.10 0.87
C THR A 338 -1.09 18.14 0.14
N SER A 339 0.20 18.45 0.07
CA SER A 339 1.20 17.51 -0.41
C SER A 339 1.21 16.25 0.46
N LEU A 340 1.12 15.07 -0.17
CA LEU A 340 1.20 13.79 0.54
C LEU A 340 2.64 13.36 0.78
N GLY A 341 3.57 13.87 0.00
CA GLY A 341 4.98 13.52 0.07
C GLY A 341 5.80 14.13 -1.05
N PHE A 342 7.02 13.68 -1.14
CA PHE A 342 7.97 14.12 -2.15
C PHE A 342 8.82 12.96 -2.66
N CYS A 343 9.25 13.07 -3.91
CA CYS A 343 10.37 12.29 -4.42
C CYS A 343 11.67 13.01 -4.10
N TYR A 344 12.70 12.25 -3.80
CA TYR A 344 13.99 12.76 -3.39
C TYR A 344 15.13 12.10 -4.15
N LEU A 345 16.25 12.79 -4.13
CA LEU A 345 17.56 12.29 -4.55
C LEU A 345 18.53 12.46 -3.39
N THR A 346 19.33 11.43 -3.15
CA THR A 346 20.43 11.47 -2.19
C THR A 346 21.74 11.13 -2.88
N LEU A 347 22.83 11.72 -2.40
CA LEU A 347 24.18 11.59 -2.95
C LEU A 347 25.13 11.11 -1.87
N LYS A 348 25.80 9.98 -2.11
CA LYS A 348 26.82 9.43 -1.21
C LYS A 348 28.15 10.08 -1.50
N GLN A 349 28.55 11.00 -0.64
CA GLN A 349 29.87 11.62 -0.74
C GLN A 349 30.96 10.60 -0.43
N SER A 350 31.95 10.54 -1.30
CA SER A 350 33.03 9.57 -1.27
C SER A 350 34.23 10.13 -2.05
N PRO A 351 35.36 9.44 -2.09
CA PRO A 351 36.46 9.80 -3.00
C PRO A 351 36.03 9.85 -4.48
N ARG A 352 34.95 9.15 -4.87
CA ARG A 352 34.39 9.18 -6.24
C ARG A 352 33.48 10.36 -6.50
N LEU A 353 32.85 10.92 -5.47
CA LEU A 353 31.89 12.02 -5.58
C LEU A 353 32.09 13.02 -4.44
N SER A 354 32.79 14.10 -4.72
CA SER A 354 33.03 15.18 -3.77
C SER A 354 31.78 16.01 -3.53
N GLU A 355 31.74 16.79 -2.45
CA GLU A 355 30.64 17.71 -2.14
C GLU A 355 30.38 18.73 -3.27
N LEU A 356 31.41 19.28 -3.88
CA LEU A 356 31.27 20.23 -5.01
C LEU A 356 30.68 19.55 -6.25
N GLN A 357 31.06 18.32 -6.54
CA GLN A 357 30.49 17.54 -7.63
C GLN A 357 29.02 17.18 -7.33
N ALA A 358 28.70 16.84 -6.08
CA ALA A 358 27.33 16.60 -5.65
C ALA A 358 26.46 17.86 -5.82
N LYS A 359 26.96 19.04 -5.41
CA LYS A 359 26.27 20.33 -5.64
C LYS A 359 26.06 20.62 -7.12
N ARG A 360 27.05 20.33 -7.97
CA ARG A 360 26.91 20.45 -9.44
C ARG A 360 25.80 19.52 -9.95
N LEU A 361 25.74 18.27 -9.52
CA LEU A 361 24.70 17.32 -9.93
C LEU A 361 23.31 17.82 -9.55
N ILE A 362 23.13 18.34 -8.33
CA ILE A 362 21.86 18.92 -7.89
C ILE A 362 21.49 20.15 -8.73
N ASN A 363 22.44 21.05 -9.02
CA ASN A 363 22.20 22.17 -9.92
C ASN A 363 21.76 21.73 -11.32
N ILE A 364 22.38 20.69 -11.88
CA ILE A 364 21.98 20.11 -13.16
C ILE A 364 20.51 19.68 -13.11
N ILE A 365 20.09 19.03 -12.04
CA ILE A 365 18.73 18.52 -11.91
C ILE A 365 17.71 19.66 -11.77
N HIS A 366 17.97 20.63 -10.90
CA HIS A 366 17.03 21.73 -10.62
C HIS A 366 17.02 22.82 -11.70
N LEU A 367 18.16 23.12 -12.31
CA LEU A 367 18.28 24.16 -13.32
C LEU A 367 18.05 23.67 -14.75
N SER A 368 18.09 22.34 -14.95
CA SER A 368 17.79 21.74 -16.26
C SER A 368 16.29 21.60 -16.49
N THR A 369 15.94 21.30 -17.74
CA THR A 369 14.56 20.94 -18.10
C THR A 369 14.16 19.54 -17.66
N LEU A 370 15.03 18.79 -16.96
CA LEU A 370 14.78 17.38 -16.58
C LEU A 370 13.49 17.20 -15.80
N LEU A 371 13.25 18.05 -14.80
CA LEU A 371 12.02 17.98 -14.01
C LEU A 371 10.79 18.45 -14.81
N HIS A 372 10.96 19.38 -15.76
CA HIS A 372 9.87 19.89 -16.60
C HIS A 372 9.47 18.94 -17.72
N THR A 373 10.33 18.00 -18.09
CA THR A 373 10.03 16.98 -19.12
C THR A 373 9.32 15.77 -18.56
N LEU A 374 9.17 15.65 -17.24
CA LEU A 374 8.31 14.62 -16.67
C LEU A 374 6.87 14.86 -17.13
N PRO A 375 6.14 13.83 -17.59
CA PRO A 375 4.75 13.98 -17.97
C PRO A 375 3.92 14.23 -16.69
N LEU A 376 3.88 15.50 -16.30
CA LEU A 376 3.16 15.95 -15.11
C LEU A 376 1.70 16.14 -15.48
N ASN A 377 0.81 15.39 -14.84
CA ASN A 377 -0.59 15.73 -14.83
C ASN A 377 -0.79 16.97 -13.98
N GLU A 378 -1.44 17.99 -14.53
CA GLU A 378 -1.72 19.24 -13.85
C GLU A 378 -2.32 18.98 -12.47
N GLY A 379 -1.66 19.46 -11.42
CA GLY A 379 -2.11 19.40 -10.04
C GLY A 379 -1.75 18.17 -9.22
N LEU A 380 -1.13 17.12 -9.80
CA LEU A 380 -0.71 15.94 -9.04
C LEU A 380 0.78 15.92 -8.69
N ILE A 381 1.61 16.53 -9.53
CA ILE A 381 3.04 16.67 -9.28
C ILE A 381 3.41 18.14 -9.45
N THR A 382 4.13 18.67 -8.48
CA THR A 382 4.60 20.05 -8.49
C THR A 382 6.08 20.10 -8.16
N HIS A 383 6.80 21.02 -8.83
CA HIS A 383 8.16 21.34 -8.40
C HIS A 383 8.15 21.78 -6.95
N THR A 384 9.20 21.44 -6.23
CA THR A 384 9.36 21.88 -4.86
C THR A 384 10.53 22.83 -4.73
N GLU A 385 10.29 23.93 -4.04
CA GLU A 385 11.33 24.90 -3.61
C GLU A 385 11.66 24.73 -2.12
N GLU A 386 10.89 23.88 -1.43
CA GLU A 386 10.99 23.64 0.00
C GLU A 386 10.79 22.15 0.27
N LEU A 387 11.48 21.61 1.27
CA LEU A 387 11.26 20.24 1.74
C LEU A 387 9.93 20.12 2.51
N LEU A 388 9.74 21.04 3.44
CA LEU A 388 8.48 21.35 4.13
C LEU A 388 8.28 22.86 4.09
N PRO A 389 7.08 23.39 4.38
CA PRO A 389 6.85 24.82 4.46
C PRO A 389 7.87 25.52 5.35
N GLY A 390 8.61 26.48 4.77
CA GLY A 390 9.70 27.20 5.44
C GLY A 390 11.05 26.47 5.52
N TRP A 391 11.18 25.27 4.91
CA TRP A 391 12.44 24.53 4.84
C TRP A 391 13.03 24.62 3.43
N ALA A 392 13.54 25.79 3.08
CA ALA A 392 13.99 26.11 1.73
C ALA A 392 15.15 25.22 1.25
N ILE A 393 15.12 24.89 -0.03
CA ILE A 393 16.21 24.19 -0.71
C ILE A 393 17.35 25.21 -0.95
N PRO A 394 18.59 24.90 -0.57
CA PRO A 394 19.71 25.77 -0.83
C PRO A 394 19.96 25.93 -2.34
N GLN A 395 20.33 27.13 -2.72
CA GLN A 395 20.77 27.46 -4.08
C GLN A 395 22.27 27.73 -4.07
N TRP A 396 23.00 27.19 -5.03
CA TRP A 396 24.41 27.43 -5.19
C TRP A 396 24.69 28.24 -6.47
N PRO A 397 25.82 28.96 -6.52
CA PRO A 397 26.24 29.62 -7.74
C PRO A 397 26.47 28.62 -8.87
N ASP A 398 26.70 29.14 -10.09
CA ASP A 398 27.04 28.28 -11.21
C ASP A 398 28.31 27.46 -10.92
N LEU A 399 28.21 26.14 -11.11
CA LEU A 399 29.26 25.16 -10.86
C LEU A 399 29.65 24.41 -12.15
N THR A 400 29.44 25.02 -13.32
CA THR A 400 29.73 24.39 -14.62
C THR A 400 31.22 24.05 -14.79
N ASP A 401 32.11 24.78 -14.13
CA ASP A 401 33.55 24.53 -14.14
C ASP A 401 34.00 23.33 -13.28
N VAL A 402 33.13 22.84 -12.43
CA VAL A 402 33.43 21.65 -11.59
C VAL A 402 33.29 20.38 -12.44
N ALA A 403 34.36 19.67 -12.71
CA ALA A 403 34.34 18.45 -13.50
C ALA A 403 33.48 17.36 -12.79
N LEU A 404 32.60 16.70 -13.53
CA LEU A 404 31.87 15.54 -13.04
C LEU A 404 32.78 14.32 -12.99
N PRO A 405 32.46 13.31 -12.14
CA PRO A 405 33.11 12.01 -12.19
C PRO A 405 32.92 11.33 -13.56
N GLU A 406 33.88 10.50 -13.98
CA GLU A 406 33.79 9.77 -15.24
C GLU A 406 32.63 8.76 -15.25
N ALA A 407 32.35 8.13 -14.10
CA ALA A 407 31.28 7.15 -13.96
C ALA A 407 30.63 7.24 -12.57
N LEU A 408 29.30 7.06 -12.53
CA LEU A 408 28.48 7.01 -11.32
C LEU A 408 27.45 5.89 -11.42
N THR A 409 27.00 5.41 -10.27
CA THR A 409 25.92 4.41 -10.15
C THR A 409 24.72 5.03 -9.47
N LEU A 410 23.57 4.96 -10.13
CA LEU A 410 22.28 5.38 -9.62
C LEU A 410 21.42 4.16 -9.33
N VAL A 411 20.91 4.06 -8.11
CA VAL A 411 19.91 3.07 -7.71
C VAL A 411 18.62 3.82 -7.36
N TYR A 412 17.48 3.32 -7.82
CA TYR A 412 16.20 3.94 -7.51
C TYR A 412 15.11 2.88 -7.36
N HIS A 413 14.08 3.23 -6.59
CA HIS A 413 12.88 2.42 -6.44
C HIS A 413 11.63 3.16 -6.96
N LEU A 414 10.46 2.54 -6.86
CA LEU A 414 9.18 3.15 -7.23
C LEU A 414 8.97 4.51 -6.51
N PRO A 415 8.26 5.48 -7.06
CA PRO A 415 7.24 5.34 -8.13
C PRO A 415 7.78 5.40 -9.55
N VAL A 416 6.91 5.07 -10.53
CA VAL A 416 7.30 4.92 -11.95
C VAL A 416 7.81 6.21 -12.62
N GLU A 417 7.46 7.38 -12.09
CA GLU A 417 8.00 8.67 -12.54
C GLU A 417 9.52 8.71 -12.46
N LEU A 418 10.10 8.00 -11.51
CA LEU A 418 11.56 7.90 -11.35
C LEU A 418 12.23 7.12 -12.48
N HIS A 419 11.52 6.22 -13.20
CA HIS A 419 12.07 5.56 -14.41
C HIS A 419 12.41 6.59 -15.49
N THR A 420 11.47 7.49 -15.77
CA THR A 420 11.67 8.55 -16.77
C THR A 420 12.81 9.46 -16.32
N MET A 421 12.82 9.87 -15.05
CA MET A 421 13.85 10.76 -14.53
C MET A 421 15.25 10.12 -14.56
N ALA A 422 15.37 8.85 -14.17
CA ALA A 422 16.64 8.11 -14.24
C ALA A 422 17.18 8.01 -15.67
N SER A 423 16.29 7.73 -16.64
CA SER A 423 16.65 7.63 -18.05
C SER A 423 17.11 8.97 -18.63
N GLN A 424 16.42 10.06 -18.29
CA GLN A 424 16.75 11.39 -18.74
C GLN A 424 18.06 11.89 -18.11
N LEU A 425 18.25 11.63 -16.82
CA LEU A 425 19.50 11.96 -16.12
C LEU A 425 20.69 11.22 -16.74
N LYS A 426 20.53 9.93 -17.04
CA LYS A 426 21.55 9.14 -17.75
C LYS A 426 21.93 9.79 -19.10
N ALA A 427 20.94 10.12 -19.90
CA ALA A 427 21.19 10.75 -21.21
C ALA A 427 21.84 12.14 -21.10
N TYR A 428 21.46 12.90 -20.07
CA TYR A 428 22.05 14.22 -19.83
C TYR A 428 23.51 14.11 -19.39
N LEU A 429 23.81 13.27 -18.40
CA LEU A 429 25.16 13.09 -17.85
C LEU A 429 26.13 12.52 -18.88
N ALA A 430 25.68 11.61 -19.76
CA ALA A 430 26.49 11.10 -20.86
C ALA A 430 27.01 12.23 -21.77
N ARG A 431 26.19 13.25 -22.04
CA ARG A 431 26.60 14.44 -22.82
C ARG A 431 27.61 15.32 -22.09
N GLN A 432 27.69 15.21 -20.77
CA GLN A 432 28.65 15.90 -19.91
C GLN A 432 29.92 15.06 -19.64
N GLY A 433 30.08 13.91 -20.29
CA GLY A 433 31.22 13.03 -20.13
C GLY A 433 31.17 12.13 -18.86
N CYS A 434 30.00 12.00 -18.23
CA CYS A 434 29.79 11.14 -17.07
C CYS A 434 28.91 9.95 -17.46
N GLU A 435 29.43 8.73 -17.34
CA GLU A 435 28.67 7.50 -17.58
C GLU A 435 27.84 7.15 -16.35
N LEU A 436 26.51 7.08 -16.50
CA LEU A 436 25.60 6.72 -15.43
C LEU A 436 25.09 5.28 -15.60
N THR A 437 25.48 4.38 -14.70
CA THR A 437 24.86 3.07 -14.55
C THR A 437 23.58 3.23 -13.75
N VAL A 438 22.45 2.78 -14.31
CA VAL A 438 21.12 2.91 -13.71
C VAL A 438 20.58 1.55 -13.31
N ILE A 439 20.22 1.38 -12.04
CA ILE A 439 19.73 0.13 -11.47
C ILE A 439 18.37 0.40 -10.83
N PHE A 440 17.36 -0.36 -11.24
CA PHE A 440 16.02 -0.33 -10.65
C PHE A 440 15.92 -1.39 -9.55
N HIS A 441 15.49 -0.97 -8.37
CA HIS A 441 15.12 -1.83 -7.26
C HIS A 441 13.60 -1.96 -7.23
N ASP A 442 13.07 -3.13 -7.59
CA ASP A 442 11.62 -3.38 -7.67
C ASP A 442 11.02 -3.56 -6.27
N ALA A 443 11.03 -2.50 -5.49
CA ALA A 443 10.42 -2.39 -4.17
C ALA A 443 10.02 -0.94 -3.89
N LYS A 444 9.36 -0.71 -2.77
CA LYS A 444 8.99 0.64 -2.28
C LYS A 444 9.81 1.08 -1.08
N THR A 445 10.76 0.29 -0.66
CA THR A 445 11.67 0.56 0.45
C THR A 445 13.08 0.14 0.06
N TRP A 446 14.06 0.60 0.81
CA TRP A 446 15.47 0.21 0.63
C TRP A 446 15.83 -1.09 1.34
N ASP A 447 14.89 -1.66 2.09
CA ASP A 447 15.12 -2.91 2.82
C ASP A 447 15.47 -4.05 1.86
N GLY A 448 16.58 -4.73 2.13
CA GLY A 448 17.07 -5.83 1.30
C GLY A 448 17.72 -5.41 -0.03
N CYS A 449 17.84 -4.12 -0.33
CA CYS A 449 18.52 -3.64 -1.53
C CYS A 449 20.04 -3.82 -1.43
N GLN A 450 20.56 -4.87 -2.05
CA GLN A 450 22.00 -5.17 -2.04
C GLN A 450 22.82 -4.12 -2.84
N GLN A 451 22.22 -3.50 -3.83
CA GLN A 451 22.87 -2.54 -4.73
C GLN A 451 23.16 -1.19 -4.06
N LEU A 452 22.59 -0.92 -2.88
CA LEU A 452 22.88 0.32 -2.12
C LEU A 452 24.35 0.45 -1.75
N ALA A 453 25.07 -0.68 -1.56
CA ALA A 453 26.47 -0.64 -1.16
C ALA A 453 27.35 0.11 -2.18
N ASP A 454 27.06 -0.07 -3.47
CA ASP A 454 27.83 0.48 -4.59
C ASP A 454 27.18 1.74 -5.20
N ALA A 455 26.06 2.21 -4.68
CA ALA A 455 25.33 3.36 -5.19
C ALA A 455 26.03 4.68 -4.81
N ASP A 456 26.19 5.56 -5.79
CA ASP A 456 26.61 6.95 -5.58
C ASP A 456 25.40 7.87 -5.47
N ILE A 457 24.33 7.55 -6.18
CA ILE A 457 23.07 8.31 -6.25
C ILE A 457 21.90 7.36 -5.92
N MET A 458 20.99 7.79 -5.05
CA MET A 458 19.77 7.07 -4.74
C MET A 458 18.55 7.97 -4.95
N MET A 459 17.50 7.46 -5.59
CA MET A 459 16.22 8.14 -5.74
C MET A 459 15.08 7.29 -5.20
N GLY A 460 14.17 7.94 -4.51
CA GLY A 460 12.99 7.30 -3.93
C GLY A 460 11.90 8.31 -3.61
N ASP A 461 10.86 7.85 -2.92
CA ASP A 461 9.79 8.71 -2.43
C ASP A 461 9.65 8.64 -0.91
N ARG A 462 9.04 9.68 -0.35
CA ARG A 462 8.69 9.72 1.06
C ARG A 462 7.31 10.34 1.27
N LEU A 463 6.42 9.60 1.92
CA LEU A 463 5.18 10.14 2.49
C LEU A 463 5.51 10.95 3.74
N ILE A 464 4.85 12.10 3.91
CA ILE A 464 5.04 12.95 5.10
C ILE A 464 3.93 12.80 6.15
N GLY A 465 2.83 12.14 5.82
CA GLY A 465 1.76 11.79 6.76
C GLY A 465 1.07 12.99 7.42
N GLU A 466 0.35 12.72 8.50
CA GLU A 466 -0.36 13.72 9.30
C GLU A 466 0.58 14.60 10.11
N ALA A 467 1.74 14.07 10.52
CA ALA A 467 2.75 14.76 11.31
C ALA A 467 4.08 14.84 10.52
N PRO A 468 4.22 15.79 9.58
CA PRO A 468 5.34 15.83 8.63
C PRO A 468 6.71 15.88 9.31
N ALA A 469 6.90 16.75 10.30
CA ALA A 469 8.17 16.85 11.02
C ALA A 469 8.54 15.53 11.73
N TYR A 470 7.60 14.95 12.46
CA TYR A 470 7.82 13.66 13.12
C TYR A 470 8.10 12.54 12.09
N THR A 471 7.38 12.52 10.96
CA THR A 471 7.60 11.51 9.91
C THR A 471 9.00 11.61 9.30
N LEU A 472 9.54 12.82 9.16
CA LEU A 472 10.91 13.03 8.71
C LEU A 472 11.95 12.60 9.76
N GLU A 473 11.67 12.82 11.06
CA GLU A 473 12.51 12.26 12.15
C GLU A 473 12.55 10.74 12.09
N GLN A 474 11.40 10.10 11.95
CA GLN A 474 11.30 8.65 11.81
C GLN A 474 12.06 8.14 10.58
N TRP A 475 12.01 8.85 9.47
CA TRP A 475 12.76 8.52 8.26
C TRP A 475 14.26 8.50 8.50
N LEU A 476 14.82 9.57 9.09
CA LEU A 476 16.25 9.64 9.45
C LEU A 476 16.67 8.54 10.44
N ARG A 477 15.76 8.13 11.31
CA ARG A 477 16.04 7.18 12.38
C ARG A 477 16.01 5.73 11.90
N CYS A 478 15.04 5.36 11.07
CA CYS A 478 14.69 3.97 10.82
C CYS A 478 14.94 3.48 9.38
N ASP A 479 15.11 4.39 8.41
CA ASP A 479 15.25 3.96 7.01
C ASP A 479 16.64 3.41 6.73
N ALA A 480 16.68 2.26 6.02
CA ALA A 480 17.92 1.57 5.65
C ALA A 480 18.87 2.40 4.75
N LEU A 481 18.35 3.47 4.13
CA LEU A 481 19.14 4.40 3.31
C LEU A 481 20.28 5.06 4.08
N TRP A 482 19.99 5.58 5.27
CA TRP A 482 20.91 6.48 6.00
C TRP A 482 22.22 5.83 6.45
N PRO A 483 22.23 4.59 6.98
CA PRO A 483 23.50 3.92 7.31
C PRO A 483 24.35 3.57 6.07
N HIS A 484 23.74 3.49 4.86
CA HIS A 484 24.48 3.33 3.62
C HIS A 484 25.01 4.65 3.04
N LEU A 485 24.24 5.73 3.26
CA LEU A 485 24.56 7.04 2.74
C LEU A 485 25.64 7.75 3.55
N LEU A 486 25.60 7.61 4.87
CA LEU A 486 26.53 8.26 5.80
C LEU A 486 27.60 7.29 6.28
N SER A 487 28.78 7.81 6.61
CA SER A 487 29.79 7.02 7.31
C SER A 487 29.29 6.62 8.71
N ALA A 488 29.82 5.52 9.27
CA ALA A 488 29.38 5.06 10.59
C ALA A 488 29.49 6.14 11.69
N PRO A 489 30.57 6.95 11.77
CA PRO A 489 30.62 8.07 12.73
C PRO A 489 29.56 9.16 12.45
N ALA A 490 29.33 9.50 11.16
CA ALA A 490 28.32 10.50 10.80
C ALA A 490 26.90 10.02 11.09
N PHE A 491 26.59 8.76 10.85
CA PHE A 491 25.31 8.16 11.20
C PHE A 491 25.10 8.12 12.73
N ALA A 492 26.12 7.72 13.49
CA ALA A 492 26.07 7.74 14.94
C ALA A 492 25.82 9.16 15.49
N HIS A 493 26.49 10.17 14.91
CA HIS A 493 26.27 11.57 15.25
C HIS A 493 24.83 12.02 14.91
N LEU A 494 24.32 11.64 13.76
CA LEU A 494 22.92 11.91 13.39
C LEU A 494 21.94 11.33 14.42
N GLN A 495 22.13 10.07 14.82
CA GLN A 495 21.27 9.43 15.82
C GLN A 495 21.34 10.15 17.19
N ALA A 496 22.54 10.56 17.64
CA ALA A 496 22.71 11.32 18.86
C ALA A 496 22.04 12.71 18.77
N THR A 497 22.11 13.36 17.62
CA THR A 497 21.44 14.66 17.38
C THR A 497 19.92 14.51 17.41
N LEU A 498 19.39 13.44 16.80
CA LEU A 498 17.96 13.11 16.87
C LEU A 498 17.50 12.84 18.31
N ASP A 499 18.33 12.17 19.12
CA ASP A 499 18.06 11.94 20.55
C ASP A 499 18.03 13.27 21.34
N ALA A 500 18.90 14.21 21.01
CA ALA A 500 18.87 15.55 21.60
C ALA A 500 17.62 16.33 21.20
N VAL A 501 17.21 16.25 19.93
CA VAL A 501 15.98 16.90 19.43
C VAL A 501 14.74 16.32 20.09
N GLN A 502 14.59 15.00 20.12
CA GLN A 502 13.41 14.36 20.74
C GLN A 502 13.28 14.66 22.24
N SER A 503 14.40 14.99 22.90
CA SER A 503 14.43 15.31 24.35
C SER A 503 13.96 16.73 24.67
N GLN A 504 13.74 17.59 23.67
CA GLN A 504 13.21 18.93 23.86
C GLN A 504 11.70 18.87 24.16
N ALA A 505 11.28 19.45 25.27
CA ALA A 505 9.86 19.45 25.68
C ALA A 505 9.01 20.36 24.78
N ASP A 506 9.56 21.51 24.34
CA ASP A 506 8.87 22.44 23.44
C ASP A 506 8.86 21.88 22.00
N GLU A 507 7.68 21.86 21.39
CA GLU A 507 7.49 21.42 20.01
C GLU A 507 8.27 22.29 19.02
N ARG A 508 8.34 23.61 19.26
CA ARG A 508 9.06 24.55 18.38
C ARG A 508 10.56 24.26 18.36
N ASP A 509 11.11 23.90 19.53
CA ASP A 509 12.53 23.56 19.66
C ASP A 509 12.82 22.24 18.93
N ARG A 510 11.92 21.23 19.03
CA ARG A 510 12.04 19.99 18.27
C ARG A 510 11.97 20.25 16.77
N HIS A 511 11.02 21.08 16.33
CA HIS A 511 10.86 21.42 14.93
C HIS A 511 12.08 22.16 14.40
N ALA A 512 12.58 23.17 15.11
CA ALA A 512 13.79 23.92 14.74
C ALA A 512 15.04 23.03 14.72
N GLY A 513 15.20 22.14 15.67
CA GLY A 513 16.29 21.17 15.71
C GLY A 513 16.28 20.22 14.52
N LEU A 514 15.11 19.72 14.16
CA LEU A 514 14.96 18.85 12.99
C LEU A 514 15.19 19.61 11.69
N GLN A 515 14.66 20.83 11.56
CA GLN A 515 14.92 21.70 10.42
C GLN A 515 16.42 21.93 10.22
N ALA A 516 17.17 22.18 11.29
CA ALA A 516 18.62 22.36 11.21
C ALA A 516 19.35 21.12 10.67
N ILE A 517 18.91 19.91 11.04
CA ILE A 517 19.45 18.66 10.50
C ILE A 517 19.20 18.57 8.98
N PHE A 518 17.97 18.79 8.52
CA PHE A 518 17.65 18.73 7.10
C PHE A 518 18.30 19.84 6.30
N SER A 519 18.37 21.06 6.83
CA SER A 519 19.10 22.16 6.20
C SER A 519 20.57 21.77 5.98
N ARG A 520 21.21 21.15 6.98
CA ARG A 520 22.59 20.69 6.86
C ARG A 520 22.74 19.60 5.79
N LEU A 521 21.83 18.61 5.74
CA LEU A 521 21.86 17.56 4.72
C LEU A 521 21.70 18.13 3.31
N MET A 522 20.84 19.14 3.14
CA MET A 522 20.65 19.81 1.87
C MET A 522 21.84 20.72 1.51
N GLU A 523 22.34 21.53 2.43
CA GLU A 523 23.48 22.43 2.23
C GLU A 523 24.77 21.68 1.84
N THR A 524 24.95 20.48 2.37
CA THR A 524 26.09 19.61 2.02
C THR A 524 25.82 18.72 0.82
N ALA A 525 24.69 18.92 0.12
CA ALA A 525 24.30 18.15 -1.06
C ALA A 525 24.20 16.64 -0.83
N VAL A 526 23.82 16.21 0.38
CA VAL A 526 23.52 14.81 0.69
C VAL A 526 22.09 14.46 0.28
N LEU A 527 21.16 15.41 0.39
CA LEU A 527 19.75 15.26 0.08
C LEU A 527 19.25 16.44 -0.74
N THR A 528 18.40 16.18 -1.73
CA THR A 528 17.55 17.20 -2.34
C THR A 528 16.18 16.62 -2.65
N PRO A 529 15.08 17.32 -2.34
CA PRO A 529 13.76 16.97 -2.88
C PRO A 529 13.72 17.30 -4.37
N LEU A 530 12.97 16.49 -5.12
CA LEU A 530 12.84 16.62 -6.58
C LEU A 530 11.53 17.29 -6.96
N PHE A 531 10.43 16.68 -6.50
CA PHE A 531 9.07 17.16 -6.71
C PHE A 531 8.15 16.65 -5.61
N ASN A 532 7.12 17.43 -5.32
CA ASN A 532 6.03 17.05 -4.44
C ASN A 532 4.93 16.36 -5.23
N TYR A 533 4.18 15.47 -4.57
CA TYR A 533 3.03 14.81 -5.19
C TYR A 533 1.79 14.85 -4.30
N GLN A 534 0.65 14.89 -4.98
CA GLN A 534 -0.66 14.82 -4.38
C GLN A 534 -1.40 13.63 -4.96
N TYR A 535 -2.33 13.08 -4.20
CA TYR A 535 -3.24 12.06 -4.71
C TYR A 535 -4.64 12.62 -4.90
N GLN A 536 -5.32 12.06 -5.86
CA GLN A 536 -6.75 12.24 -6.04
C GLN A 536 -7.41 10.88 -5.89
N ILE A 537 -8.66 10.89 -5.46
CA ILE A 537 -9.49 9.70 -5.38
C ILE A 537 -10.81 9.96 -6.10
N SER A 538 -11.21 9.03 -6.93
CA SER A 538 -12.50 9.10 -7.62
C SER A 538 -13.56 8.42 -6.78
N ALA A 539 -14.59 9.16 -6.39
CA ALA A 539 -15.71 8.63 -5.63
C ALA A 539 -16.77 8.08 -6.60
N PRO A 540 -17.13 6.78 -6.53
CA PRO A 540 -18.20 6.22 -7.34
C PRO A 540 -19.55 6.83 -6.98
N PRO A 541 -20.52 6.83 -7.90
CA PRO A 541 -21.87 7.30 -7.63
C PRO A 541 -22.47 6.64 -6.37
N GLY A 542 -23.16 7.43 -5.56
CA GLY A 542 -23.82 6.96 -4.35
C GLY A 542 -22.91 6.71 -3.14
N VAL A 543 -21.60 6.77 -3.27
CA VAL A 543 -20.68 6.70 -2.13
C VAL A 543 -20.40 8.09 -1.61
N ASN A 544 -20.64 8.32 -0.32
CA ASN A 544 -20.46 9.58 0.37
C ASN A 544 -19.42 9.46 1.49
N GLY A 545 -19.01 10.60 2.06
CA GLY A 545 -18.05 10.63 3.17
C GLY A 545 -16.61 10.31 2.78
N ILE A 546 -16.31 10.25 1.49
CA ILE A 546 -14.95 10.01 1.00
C ILE A 546 -14.10 11.27 1.24
N ARG A 547 -13.06 11.13 2.05
CA ARG A 547 -12.06 12.17 2.30
C ARG A 547 -10.68 11.56 2.17
N LEU A 548 -9.85 12.14 1.31
CA LEU A 548 -8.49 11.67 1.10
C LEU A 548 -7.66 11.87 2.38
N ASN A 549 -7.06 10.81 2.86
CA ASN A 549 -6.12 10.87 3.97
C ASN A 549 -4.68 11.06 3.46
N THR A 550 -3.75 11.28 4.38
CA THR A 550 -2.34 11.55 4.07
C THR A 550 -1.56 10.34 3.54
N ARG A 551 -2.19 9.18 3.42
CA ARG A 551 -1.63 7.97 2.77
C ARG A 551 -2.12 7.80 1.34
N GLY A 552 -2.92 8.74 0.84
CA GLY A 552 -3.52 8.63 -0.48
C GLY A 552 -4.73 7.68 -0.53
N TRP A 553 -5.33 7.37 0.64
CA TRP A 553 -6.57 6.62 0.79
C TRP A 553 -7.63 7.47 1.48
N PHE A 554 -8.76 6.90 1.84
CA PHE A 554 -9.79 7.56 2.61
C PHE A 554 -10.13 6.77 3.87
N ASP A 555 -10.63 7.46 4.89
CA ASP A 555 -11.06 6.80 6.11
C ASP A 555 -12.37 6.04 5.85
N PHE A 556 -12.34 4.73 6.06
CA PHE A 556 -13.49 3.87 5.84
C PHE A 556 -14.61 4.09 6.86
N THR A 557 -14.30 4.64 8.04
CA THR A 557 -15.31 4.89 9.07
C THR A 557 -16.28 6.01 8.71
N GLU A 558 -15.85 6.96 7.87
CA GLU A 558 -16.66 8.10 7.42
C GLU A 558 -17.44 7.82 6.13
N ALA A 559 -17.07 6.80 5.38
CA ALA A 559 -17.73 6.44 4.13
C ALA A 559 -19.12 5.82 4.39
N TRP A 560 -20.12 6.21 3.60
CA TRP A 560 -21.49 5.73 3.76
C TRP A 560 -22.26 5.67 2.44
N LEU A 561 -23.31 4.88 2.43
CA LEU A 561 -24.23 4.73 1.30
C LEU A 561 -25.65 5.17 1.73
N PRO A 562 -26.38 5.94 0.90
CA PRO A 562 -27.78 6.20 1.14
C PRO A 562 -28.57 4.88 1.09
N PRO A 563 -29.60 4.71 1.94
CA PRO A 563 -30.48 3.54 1.87
C PRO A 563 -31.14 3.42 0.49
N PRO A 564 -31.44 2.20 0.03
CA PRO A 564 -32.24 2.01 -1.18
C PRO A 564 -33.60 2.71 -1.01
N ASN A 565 -34.04 3.44 -2.00
CA ASN A 565 -35.31 4.19 -2.01
C ASN A 565 -35.40 5.42 -1.05
N ALA A 566 -34.27 5.97 -0.64
CA ALA A 566 -34.21 7.23 0.10
C ALA A 566 -34.26 8.44 -0.83
#